data_5c626320aaced995326f01e8bd44678a
#
_entry.id   5c626320aaced995326f01e8bd44678a
#
_cell.length_a   1.000
_cell.length_b   1.000
_cell.length_c   1.000
_cell.angle_alpha   90.00
_cell.angle_beta   90.00
_cell.angle_gamma   90.00
#
_symmetry.space_group_name_H-M   'P 1'
#
loop_
_entity.id
_entity.type
_entity.pdbx_description
1 polymer ?
#
loop_
_entity_poly.entity_id
_entity_poly.type
_entity_poly.pdbx_seq_one_letter_code
_entity_poly.pdbx_strand_id
1 'polypeptide(L)'
;MFYWIALLVASCLAGCRSHSGETDMQTRMRTEIVTNVRDSVLPFWMDYAVAPDGGFYGTVLRNGTPVVDAPRGGALNARILWSFSAAYRTFKDEAYLKLADKSQRYFIDTFIDKEHGGRSEER
;
A
#
# COMPACT_ATOMS: atom_id res chain seq x y z
N MET A 1 -4.84 53.05 30.27
CA MET A 1 -5.61 52.62 29.06
C MET A 1 -4.91 51.54 28.21
N PHE A 2 -3.81 50.94 28.73
CA PHE A 2 -3.05 49.89 28.00
C PHE A 2 -3.20 48.47 28.54
N TYR A 3 -3.81 48.29 29.70
CA TYR A 3 -3.98 46.97 30.35
C TYR A 3 -5.12 46.12 29.80
N TRP A 4 -6.07 46.69 29.10
CA TRP A 4 -7.23 45.96 28.55
C TRP A 4 -6.94 45.29 27.23
N ILE A 5 -5.94 45.74 26.51
CA ILE A 5 -5.57 45.15 25.19
C ILE A 5 -4.74 43.86 25.40
N ALA A 6 -3.95 43.79 26.50
CA ALA A 6 -3.15 42.58 26.79
C ALA A 6 -4.01 41.37 27.20
N LEU A 7 -5.19 41.55 27.79
CA LEU A 7 -6.10 40.48 28.17
C LEU A 7 -6.86 39.85 27.00
N LEU A 8 -7.12 40.58 25.92
CA LEU A 8 -7.79 40.09 24.74
C LEU A 8 -6.88 39.24 23.82
N VAL A 9 -5.58 39.48 23.83
CA VAL A 9 -4.62 38.69 23.02
C VAL A 9 -4.33 37.34 23.66
N ALA A 10 -4.38 37.24 24.99
CA ALA A 10 -4.17 35.97 25.70
C ALA A 10 -5.33 34.96 25.51
N SER A 11 -6.55 35.41 25.17
CA SER A 11 -7.69 34.52 24.94
C SER A 11 -7.71 33.88 23.56
N CYS A 12 -7.01 34.41 22.57
CA CYS A 12 -6.99 33.84 21.21
C CYS A 12 -6.00 32.69 21.01
N LEU A 13 -5.06 32.49 21.95
CA LEU A 13 -4.05 31.41 21.85
C LEU A 13 -4.49 30.08 22.48
N ALA A 14 -5.65 30.03 23.13
CA ALA A 14 -6.20 28.82 23.75
C ALA A 14 -7.06 27.96 22.80
N GLY A 15 -7.22 28.35 21.54
CA GLY A 15 -8.17 27.74 20.60
C GLY A 15 -7.67 26.65 19.70
N CYS A 16 -6.37 26.33 19.66
CA CYS A 16 -5.84 25.20 18.87
C CYS A 16 -5.35 24.07 19.81
N ARG A 17 -6.28 23.52 20.60
CA ARG A 17 -6.08 22.15 21.07
C ARG A 17 -6.34 21.22 19.89
N SER A 18 -5.30 20.81 19.19
CA SER A 18 -5.34 19.64 18.35
C SER A 18 -5.89 18.48 19.19
N HIS A 19 -7.06 18.01 18.83
CA HIS A 19 -7.70 16.86 19.45
C HIS A 19 -6.91 15.59 19.03
N SER A 20 -5.74 15.39 19.64
CA SER A 20 -4.85 14.23 19.45
C SER A 20 -5.19 13.10 20.43
N GLY A 21 -6.46 12.87 20.67
CA GLY A 21 -6.93 11.69 21.38
C GLY A 21 -7.49 10.69 20.36
N GLU A 22 -6.63 9.84 19.82
CA GLU A 22 -7.13 8.63 19.16
C GLU A 22 -8.00 7.88 20.18
N THR A 23 -9.25 7.59 19.83
CA THR A 23 -10.14 6.87 20.74
C THR A 23 -9.63 5.44 20.91
N ASP A 24 -9.91 4.80 22.06
CA ASP A 24 -9.54 3.39 22.29
C ASP A 24 -10.01 2.48 21.17
N MET A 25 -11.19 2.73 20.63
CA MET A 25 -11.73 2.00 19.47
C MET A 25 -10.87 2.18 18.21
N GLN A 26 -10.44 3.42 17.91
CA GLN A 26 -9.59 3.69 16.73
C GLN A 26 -8.23 3.00 16.86
N THR A 27 -7.62 3.02 18.03
CA THR A 27 -6.37 2.34 18.33
C THR A 27 -6.51 0.82 18.15
N ARG A 28 -7.58 0.23 18.65
CA ARG A 28 -7.88 -1.20 18.46
C ARG A 28 -8.07 -1.56 17.00
N MET A 29 -8.93 -0.83 16.28
CA MET A 29 -9.17 -1.06 14.86
C MET A 29 -7.89 -0.93 14.03
N ARG A 30 -7.07 0.09 14.30
CA ARG A 30 -5.77 0.25 13.65
C ARG A 30 -4.88 -0.97 13.88
N THR A 31 -4.76 -1.41 15.14
CA THR A 31 -3.94 -2.57 15.50
C THR A 31 -4.42 -3.83 14.78
N GLU A 32 -5.72 -4.09 14.78
CA GLU A 32 -6.31 -5.26 14.12
C GLU A 32 -6.08 -5.24 12.60
N ILE A 33 -6.28 -4.07 11.95
CA ILE A 33 -6.03 -3.90 10.52
C ILE A 33 -4.56 -4.13 10.18
N VAL A 34 -3.64 -3.49 10.92
CA VAL A 34 -2.20 -3.60 10.69
C VAL A 34 -1.73 -5.05 10.87
N THR A 35 -2.19 -5.72 11.91
CA THR A 35 -1.89 -7.13 12.17
C THR A 35 -2.41 -8.02 11.05
N ASN A 36 -3.65 -7.85 10.63
CA ASN A 36 -4.23 -8.63 9.53
C ASN A 36 -3.48 -8.43 8.21
N VAL A 37 -3.15 -7.18 7.87
CA VAL A 37 -2.40 -6.86 6.65
C VAL A 37 -1.03 -7.55 6.68
N ARG A 38 -0.28 -7.41 7.79
CA ARG A 38 1.08 -7.94 7.90
C ARG A 38 1.12 -9.46 7.98
N ASP A 39 0.20 -10.06 8.73
CA ASP A 39 0.28 -11.47 9.13
C ASP A 39 -0.60 -12.39 8.25
N SER A 40 -1.46 -11.82 7.40
CA SER A 40 -2.35 -12.59 6.54
C SER A 40 -2.36 -12.11 5.09
N VAL A 41 -2.62 -10.82 4.85
CA VAL A 41 -2.82 -10.33 3.47
C VAL A 41 -1.52 -10.29 2.68
N LEU A 42 -0.46 -9.69 3.22
CA LEU A 42 0.83 -9.61 2.52
C LEU A 42 1.45 -10.99 2.29
N PRO A 43 1.50 -11.90 3.29
CA PRO A 43 1.97 -13.28 3.09
C PRO A 43 1.19 -14.02 2.01
N PHE A 44 -0.14 -13.91 1.97
CA PHE A 44 -0.94 -14.53 0.91
C PHE A 44 -0.45 -14.14 -0.50
N TRP A 45 -0.23 -12.85 -0.73
CA TRP A 45 0.25 -12.37 -2.03
C TRP A 45 1.67 -12.84 -2.32
N MET A 46 2.54 -12.93 -1.32
CA MET A 46 3.93 -13.38 -1.47
C MET A 46 4.03 -14.88 -1.75
N ASP A 47 3.19 -15.67 -1.09
CA ASP A 47 3.31 -17.14 -1.11
C ASP A 47 2.53 -17.77 -2.27
N TYR A 48 1.39 -17.17 -2.65
CA TYR A 48 0.46 -17.81 -3.61
C TYR A 48 0.28 -17.02 -4.91
N ALA A 49 0.44 -15.72 -4.91
CA ALA A 49 0.06 -14.90 -6.06
C ALA A 49 1.25 -14.43 -6.90
N VAL A 50 2.48 -14.43 -6.36
CA VAL A 50 3.65 -13.98 -7.10
C VAL A 50 4.12 -15.05 -8.09
N ALA A 51 4.38 -14.63 -9.33
CA ALA A 51 4.92 -15.49 -10.36
C ALA A 51 6.46 -15.43 -10.39
N PRO A 52 7.15 -16.48 -10.92
CA PRO A 52 8.61 -16.53 -10.98
C PRO A 52 9.25 -15.35 -11.72
N ASP A 53 8.57 -14.77 -12.69
CA ASP A 53 9.01 -13.63 -13.49
C ASP A 53 8.88 -12.27 -12.77
N GLY A 54 8.21 -12.24 -11.63
CA GLY A 54 8.03 -11.03 -10.80
C GLY A 54 6.69 -10.34 -10.96
N GLY A 55 5.86 -10.80 -11.89
CA GLY A 55 4.47 -10.38 -11.98
C GLY A 55 3.58 -11.14 -11.00
N PHE A 56 2.29 -10.86 -11.05
CA PHE A 56 1.30 -11.53 -10.23
C PHE A 56 0.29 -12.27 -11.10
N TYR A 57 -0.06 -13.48 -10.68
CA TYR A 57 -1.09 -14.27 -11.36
C TYR A 57 -2.43 -13.55 -11.35
N GLY A 58 -3.13 -13.58 -12.48
CA GLY A 58 -4.45 -12.97 -12.61
C GLY A 58 -5.53 -13.70 -11.81
N THR A 59 -5.32 -14.98 -11.52
CA THR A 59 -6.25 -15.83 -10.78
C THR A 59 -5.49 -16.79 -9.86
N VAL A 60 -5.93 -16.83 -8.60
CA VAL A 60 -5.51 -17.83 -7.62
C VAL A 60 -6.76 -18.51 -7.08
N LEU A 61 -6.81 -19.82 -7.10
CA LEU A 61 -7.93 -20.60 -6.61
C LEU A 61 -8.04 -20.52 -5.08
N ARG A 62 -9.19 -20.88 -4.53
CA ARG A 62 -9.45 -20.86 -3.08
C ARG A 62 -8.46 -21.69 -2.25
N ASN A 63 -7.90 -22.74 -2.84
CA ASN A 63 -6.90 -23.60 -2.22
C ASN A 63 -5.45 -23.06 -2.32
N GLY A 64 -5.26 -21.84 -2.83
CA GLY A 64 -3.95 -21.23 -3.03
C GLY A 64 -3.24 -21.61 -4.34
N THR A 65 -3.86 -22.42 -5.21
CA THR A 65 -3.25 -22.83 -6.48
C THR A 65 -3.38 -21.69 -7.52
N PRO A 66 -2.28 -21.20 -8.11
CA PRO A 66 -2.36 -20.19 -9.16
C PRO A 66 -2.81 -20.82 -10.49
N VAL A 67 -3.61 -20.08 -11.26
CA VAL A 67 -3.97 -20.43 -12.63
C VAL A 67 -2.94 -19.78 -13.56
N VAL A 68 -1.98 -20.58 -14.03
CA VAL A 68 -0.78 -20.07 -14.72
C VAL A 68 -1.13 -19.35 -16.02
N ASP A 69 -2.11 -19.87 -16.79
CA ASP A 69 -2.51 -19.35 -18.09
C ASP A 69 -3.60 -18.27 -18.01
N ALA A 70 -4.00 -17.87 -16.79
CA ALA A 70 -4.96 -16.78 -16.64
C ALA A 70 -4.34 -15.45 -17.07
N PRO A 71 -5.09 -14.59 -17.78
CA PRO A 71 -4.62 -13.27 -18.16
C PRO A 71 -4.18 -12.44 -16.96
N ARG A 72 -3.09 -11.70 -17.12
CA ARG A 72 -2.51 -10.87 -16.06
C ARG A 72 -2.79 -9.41 -16.33
N GLY A 73 -3.64 -8.79 -15.53
CA GLY A 73 -4.02 -7.40 -15.71
C GLY A 73 -2.95 -6.41 -15.28
N GLY A 74 -2.67 -5.41 -16.13
CA GLY A 74 -1.73 -4.33 -15.82
C GLY A 74 -2.16 -3.51 -14.61
N ALA A 75 -3.46 -3.22 -14.47
CA ALA A 75 -3.99 -2.50 -13.31
C ALA A 75 -3.78 -3.26 -12.00
N LEU A 76 -3.95 -4.60 -11.99
CA LEU A 76 -3.69 -5.43 -10.82
C LEU A 76 -2.21 -5.35 -10.42
N ASN A 77 -1.32 -5.58 -11.38
CA ASN A 77 0.13 -5.58 -11.13
C ASN A 77 0.62 -4.21 -10.61
N ALA A 78 0.12 -3.10 -11.17
CA ALA A 78 0.43 -1.76 -10.69
C ALA A 78 -0.04 -1.51 -9.25
N ARG A 79 -1.25 -1.94 -8.89
CA ARG A 79 -1.79 -1.80 -7.53
C ARG A 79 -1.00 -2.61 -6.52
N ILE A 80 -0.61 -3.82 -6.86
CA ILE A 80 0.18 -4.69 -5.96
C ILE A 80 1.59 -4.13 -5.79
N LEU A 81 2.24 -3.65 -6.86
CA LEU A 81 3.51 -2.92 -6.78
C LEU A 81 3.42 -1.75 -5.81
N TRP A 82 2.37 -0.92 -5.93
CA TRP A 82 2.14 0.17 -4.99
C TRP A 82 1.98 -0.32 -3.56
N SER A 83 1.21 -1.41 -3.36
CA SER A 83 0.94 -1.97 -2.03
C SER A 83 2.20 -2.47 -1.34
N PHE A 84 3.10 -3.18 -2.05
CA PHE A 84 4.36 -3.64 -1.48
C PHE A 84 5.34 -2.49 -1.23
N SER A 85 5.34 -1.46 -2.07
CA SER A 85 6.11 -0.23 -1.82
C SER A 85 5.62 0.49 -0.55
N ALA A 86 4.30 0.55 -0.34
CA ALA A 86 3.70 1.12 0.87
C ALA A 86 3.98 0.25 2.10
N ALA A 87 3.92 -1.08 1.97
CA ALA A 87 4.25 -2.03 3.02
C ALA A 87 5.70 -1.87 3.49
N TYR A 88 6.66 -1.77 2.55
CA TYR A 88 8.05 -1.47 2.91
C TYR A 88 8.20 -0.14 3.64
N ARG A 89 7.54 0.91 3.19
CA ARG A 89 7.57 2.22 3.88
C ARG A 89 7.07 2.14 5.31
N THR A 90 6.08 1.28 5.55
CA THR A 90 5.42 1.12 6.86
C THR A 90 6.16 0.16 7.78
N PHE A 91 6.52 -1.02 7.29
CA PHE A 91 7.06 -2.11 8.10
C PHE A 91 8.58 -2.23 8.05
N LYS A 92 9.24 -1.60 7.05
CA LYS A 92 10.70 -1.62 6.86
C LYS A 92 11.28 -3.03 6.64
N ASP A 93 10.46 -3.96 6.16
CA ASP A 93 10.91 -5.31 5.83
C ASP A 93 11.45 -5.34 4.38
N GLU A 94 12.70 -5.72 4.24
CA GLU A 94 13.42 -5.79 2.96
C GLU A 94 12.81 -6.80 1.97
N ALA A 95 12.04 -7.78 2.44
CA ALA A 95 11.34 -8.71 1.57
C ALA A 95 10.29 -7.97 0.72
N TYR A 96 9.59 -6.98 1.29
CA TYR A 96 8.64 -6.17 0.54
C TYR A 96 9.31 -5.29 -0.50
N LEU A 97 10.46 -4.70 -0.18
CA LEU A 97 11.23 -3.90 -1.14
C LEU A 97 11.71 -4.77 -2.32
N LYS A 98 12.30 -5.92 -2.05
CA LYS A 98 12.75 -6.85 -3.09
C LYS A 98 11.63 -7.27 -4.02
N LEU A 99 10.45 -7.53 -3.46
CA LEU A 99 9.28 -7.88 -4.27
C LEU A 99 8.78 -6.69 -5.09
N ALA A 100 8.73 -5.50 -4.50
CA ALA A 100 8.37 -4.28 -5.23
C ALA A 100 9.33 -4.01 -6.41
N ASP A 101 10.64 -4.11 -6.21
CA ASP A 101 11.64 -3.92 -7.26
C ASP A 101 11.48 -4.94 -8.39
N LYS A 102 11.23 -6.21 -8.05
CA LYS A 102 11.00 -7.27 -9.03
C LYS A 102 9.72 -7.01 -9.83
N SER A 103 8.66 -6.63 -9.14
CA SER A 103 7.36 -6.31 -9.75
C SER A 103 7.42 -5.07 -10.63
N GLN A 104 8.21 -4.07 -10.26
CA GLN A 104 8.43 -2.87 -11.07
C GLN A 104 9.10 -3.23 -12.41
N ARG A 105 10.14 -4.04 -12.38
CA ARG A 105 10.81 -4.49 -13.61
C ARG A 105 9.86 -5.26 -14.50
N TYR A 106 9.14 -6.23 -13.94
CA TYR A 106 8.12 -6.97 -14.68
C TYR A 106 7.07 -6.04 -15.30
N PHE A 107 6.57 -5.06 -14.54
CA PHE A 107 5.56 -4.12 -15.03
C PHE A 107 6.06 -3.29 -16.21
N ILE A 108 7.27 -2.74 -16.11
CA ILE A 108 7.89 -1.96 -17.18
C ILE A 108 8.12 -2.80 -18.43
N ASP A 109 8.60 -4.03 -18.27
CA ASP A 109 8.93 -4.89 -19.40
C ASP A 109 7.71 -5.50 -20.08
N THR A 110 6.60 -5.66 -19.36
CA THR A 110 5.41 -6.35 -19.84
C THR A 110 4.31 -5.39 -20.30
N PHE A 111 4.07 -4.31 -19.56
CA PHE A 111 2.89 -3.46 -19.77
C PHE A 111 3.21 -2.09 -20.38
N ILE A 112 4.45 -1.65 -20.35
CA ILE A 112 4.81 -0.37 -20.98
C ILE A 112 5.14 -0.60 -22.47
N ASP A 113 4.43 0.11 -23.34
CA ASP A 113 4.73 0.14 -24.75
C ASP A 113 5.95 1.05 -24.99
N LYS A 114 7.08 0.42 -25.35
CA LYS A 114 8.36 1.13 -25.56
C LYS A 114 8.46 1.77 -26.94
N GLU A 115 7.61 1.39 -27.87
CA GLU A 115 7.63 1.88 -29.26
C GLU A 115 6.70 3.07 -29.45
N HIS A 116 5.46 2.97 -28.99
CA HIS A 116 4.45 4.01 -29.21
C HIS A 116 4.11 4.81 -27.94
N GLY A 117 4.65 4.44 -26.81
CA GLY A 117 4.28 4.99 -25.51
C GLY A 117 2.92 4.49 -25.01
N GLY A 118 2.65 4.71 -23.73
CA GLY A 118 1.43 4.22 -23.10
C GLY A 118 1.62 2.86 -22.43
N ARG A 119 0.50 2.18 -22.14
CA ARG A 119 0.52 0.89 -21.45
C ARG A 119 -0.50 -0.09 -22.06
N SER A 120 -0.17 -1.36 -21.99
CA SER A 120 -1.10 -2.46 -22.25
C SER A 120 -1.89 -2.79 -20.98
N GLU A 121 -3.17 -3.10 -21.11
CA GLU A 121 -4.02 -3.42 -19.96
C GLU A 121 -3.94 -4.89 -19.57
N GLU A 122 -3.58 -5.80 -20.51
CA GLU A 122 -3.59 -7.25 -20.29
C GLU A 122 -2.48 -7.95 -21.08
N ARG A 123 -1.90 -9.02 -20.49
CA ARG A 123 -0.92 -9.93 -21.08
C ARG A 123 -1.17 -11.37 -20.65
#